data_a9689bd9c1c9baf2842639f250aaf353
#
_entry.id   a9689bd9c1c9baf2842639f250aaf353
#
_cell.length_a   1.000
_cell.length_b   1.000
_cell.length_c   1.000
_cell.angle_alpha   90.00
_cell.angle_beta   90.00
_cell.angle_gamma   90.00
#
_symmetry.space_group_name_H-M   'P 1'
#
loop_
_entity.id
_entity.type
_entity.pdbx_description
1 polymer ?
#
loop_
_entity_poly.entity_id
_entity_poly.type
_entity_poly.pdbx_seq_one_letter_code
_entity_poly.pdbx_strand_id
1 'polypeptide(L)'
;RAFARGEAVMFGGMSDHEKVPIRDLGPDGRLTEVRTGAKYSSELFTDAALRFLETHDGKQPFFLYAAFTAPHDPRQPGPGFPADYANRPPLPPDFLPQLPFDNGAMSGGRDENLGAWPRTEAMIRDQLAEYYAMVEHLDAQIGRLLATLKARGLADNTIIVYAADNGLALGSHGLLGKQSVFEHSMRTPFIIGGPGIPK
;
A
#
# COMPACT_ATOMS: atom_id res chain seq x y z
N ARG A 1 -2.09 -10.40 -24.32
CA ARG A 1 -2.58 -9.81 -23.04
C ARG A 1 -1.81 -10.46 -21.91
N ALA A 2 -1.30 -9.67 -20.94
CA ALA A 2 -0.67 -10.20 -19.76
C ALA A 2 -1.70 -10.77 -18.76
N PHE A 3 -2.90 -10.18 -18.71
CA PHE A 3 -4.00 -10.59 -17.84
C PHE A 3 -5.30 -10.76 -18.62
N ALA A 4 -6.10 -11.74 -18.22
CA ALA A 4 -7.41 -12.01 -18.80
C ALA A 4 -8.50 -11.04 -18.27
N ARG A 5 -8.32 -10.55 -17.05
CA ARG A 5 -9.23 -9.61 -16.36
C ARG A 5 -8.42 -8.51 -15.69
N GLY A 6 -8.91 -7.29 -15.71
CA GLY A 6 -8.40 -6.17 -14.93
C GLY A 6 -9.59 -5.36 -14.41
N GLU A 7 -9.65 -5.12 -13.13
CA GLU A 7 -10.73 -4.41 -12.47
C GLU A 7 -10.15 -3.41 -11.48
N ALA A 8 -10.73 -2.23 -11.38
CA ALA A 8 -10.26 -1.15 -10.54
C ALA A 8 -8.77 -0.79 -10.78
N VAL A 9 -8.34 -0.77 -12.03
CA VAL A 9 -6.95 -0.47 -12.41
C VAL A 9 -6.68 1.02 -12.26
N MET A 10 -5.69 1.38 -11.47
CA MET A 10 -5.19 2.74 -11.35
C MET A 10 -3.82 2.87 -12.02
N PHE A 11 -3.58 4.00 -12.67
CA PHE A 11 -2.28 4.35 -13.22
C PHE A 11 -1.61 5.42 -12.36
N GLY A 12 -0.43 5.08 -11.85
CA GLY A 12 0.35 5.93 -10.95
C GLY A 12 0.39 5.39 -9.52
N GLY A 13 1.38 5.82 -8.76
CA GLY A 13 1.60 5.39 -7.38
C GLY A 13 0.88 6.22 -6.33
N MET A 14 0.50 7.46 -6.66
CA MET A 14 -0.08 8.42 -5.73
C MET A 14 -1.44 8.90 -6.22
N SER A 15 -2.42 8.84 -5.36
CA SER A 15 -3.77 9.34 -5.60
C SER A 15 -4.47 9.59 -4.27
N ASP A 16 -5.47 10.46 -4.28
CA ASP A 16 -6.43 10.58 -3.19
C ASP A 16 -7.08 9.20 -2.96
N HIS A 17 -6.96 8.67 -1.75
CA HIS A 17 -7.46 7.33 -1.42
C HIS A 17 -8.99 7.25 -1.37
N GLU A 18 -9.68 8.38 -1.17
CA GLU A 18 -11.14 8.45 -1.15
C GLU A 18 -11.74 8.68 -2.54
N LYS A 19 -10.94 9.23 -3.47
CA LYS A 19 -11.37 9.63 -4.82
C LYS A 19 -10.44 9.07 -5.89
N VAL A 20 -10.06 7.82 -5.76
CA VAL A 20 -9.08 7.20 -6.66
C VAL A 20 -9.62 7.10 -8.10
N PRO A 21 -8.86 7.57 -9.10
CA PRO A 21 -9.21 7.40 -10.50
C PRO A 21 -8.92 5.97 -10.96
N ILE A 22 -9.92 5.29 -11.45
CA ILE A 22 -9.82 3.88 -11.88
C ILE A 22 -10.41 3.65 -13.25
N ARG A 23 -9.99 2.54 -13.86
CA ARG A 23 -10.50 1.98 -15.10
C ARG A 23 -10.69 0.48 -14.93
N ASP A 24 -11.43 -0.13 -15.81
CA ASP A 24 -11.54 -1.58 -15.91
C ASP A 24 -11.03 -2.04 -17.28
N LEU A 25 -10.62 -3.29 -17.38
CA LEU A 25 -10.26 -3.90 -18.67
C LEU A 25 -11.53 -4.45 -19.31
N GLY A 26 -11.91 -3.87 -20.42
CA GLY A 26 -13.07 -4.31 -21.19
C GLY A 26 -12.86 -5.67 -21.87
N PRO A 27 -13.92 -6.29 -22.38
CA PRO A 27 -13.85 -7.58 -23.07
C PRO A 27 -13.04 -7.53 -24.38
N ASP A 28 -12.94 -6.36 -24.97
CA ASP A 28 -12.09 -6.09 -26.14
C ASP A 28 -10.61 -5.95 -25.79
N GLY A 29 -10.27 -5.95 -24.50
CA GLY A 29 -8.91 -5.79 -23.99
C GLY A 29 -8.44 -4.35 -23.94
N ARG A 30 -9.32 -3.40 -24.08
CA ARG A 30 -9.05 -1.98 -23.88
C ARG A 30 -9.50 -1.54 -22.49
N LEU A 31 -8.85 -0.52 -21.99
CA LEU A 31 -9.27 0.09 -20.72
C LEU A 31 -10.49 0.97 -20.95
N THR A 32 -11.43 0.90 -20.02
CA THR A 32 -12.59 1.79 -20.01
C THR A 32 -12.18 3.25 -19.78
N GLU A 33 -13.13 4.16 -19.91
CA GLU A 33 -12.94 5.55 -19.48
C GLU A 33 -12.63 5.62 -17.99
N VAL A 34 -11.93 6.69 -17.58
CA VAL A 34 -11.62 6.95 -16.18
C VAL A 34 -12.90 7.25 -15.41
N ARG A 35 -13.07 6.60 -14.27
CA ARG A 35 -14.12 6.92 -13.30
C ARG A 35 -13.52 7.10 -11.92
N THR A 36 -14.17 7.84 -11.06
CA THR A 36 -13.80 7.94 -9.65
C THR A 36 -14.30 6.71 -8.91
N GLY A 37 -13.45 6.09 -8.11
CA GLY A 37 -13.82 5.00 -7.22
C GLY A 37 -14.84 5.47 -6.17
N ALA A 38 -15.79 4.61 -5.85
CA ALA A 38 -16.88 4.91 -4.90
C ALA A 38 -16.54 4.58 -3.45
N LYS A 39 -15.35 4.05 -3.20
CA LYS A 39 -14.87 3.62 -1.88
C LYS A 39 -13.41 4.02 -1.71
N TYR A 40 -12.92 3.93 -0.49
CA TYR A 40 -11.50 4.04 -0.19
C TYR A 40 -10.68 3.03 -1.01
N SER A 41 -9.50 3.43 -1.51
CA SER A 41 -8.72 2.68 -2.50
C SER A 41 -8.50 1.22 -2.14
N SER A 42 -8.06 0.92 -0.90
CA SER A 42 -7.81 -0.47 -0.50
C SER A 42 -9.07 -1.31 -0.43
N GLU A 43 -10.21 -0.74 -0.02
CA GLU A 43 -11.50 -1.44 -0.08
C GLU A 43 -11.92 -1.74 -1.51
N LEU A 44 -11.74 -0.76 -2.40
CA LEU A 44 -12.09 -0.88 -3.81
C LEU A 44 -11.30 -2.00 -4.51
N PHE A 45 -9.98 -2.04 -4.28
CA PHE A 45 -9.10 -3.06 -4.86
C PHE A 45 -9.38 -4.43 -4.27
N THR A 46 -9.63 -4.50 -2.96
CA THR A 46 -10.03 -5.73 -2.29
C THR A 46 -11.36 -6.26 -2.84
N ASP A 47 -12.38 -5.41 -2.96
CA ASP A 47 -13.68 -5.83 -3.50
C ASP A 47 -13.57 -6.35 -4.94
N ALA A 48 -12.70 -5.78 -5.76
CA ALA A 48 -12.42 -6.29 -7.11
C ALA A 48 -11.80 -7.69 -7.06
N ALA A 49 -10.82 -7.89 -6.18
CA ALA A 49 -10.18 -9.19 -5.99
C ALA A 49 -11.15 -10.24 -5.41
N LEU A 50 -12.02 -9.84 -4.46
CA LEU A 50 -13.06 -10.70 -3.89
C LEU A 50 -14.07 -11.17 -4.96
N ARG A 51 -14.54 -10.26 -5.82
CA ARG A 51 -15.43 -10.63 -6.93
C ARG A 51 -14.79 -11.65 -7.87
N PHE A 52 -13.47 -11.56 -8.10
CA PHE A 52 -12.76 -12.58 -8.85
C PHE A 52 -12.75 -13.91 -8.13
N LEU A 53 -12.36 -13.96 -6.86
CA LEU A 53 -12.29 -15.18 -6.06
C LEU A 53 -13.67 -15.84 -5.89
N GLU A 54 -14.72 -15.07 -5.70
CA GLU A 54 -16.09 -15.54 -5.55
C GLU A 54 -16.66 -16.18 -6.82
N THR A 55 -16.27 -15.66 -7.98
CA THR A 55 -16.73 -16.15 -9.29
C THR A 55 -15.82 -17.21 -9.90
N HIS A 56 -14.63 -17.44 -9.35
CA HIS A 56 -13.71 -18.46 -9.85
C HIS A 56 -14.22 -19.86 -9.50
N ASP A 57 -14.32 -20.76 -10.50
CA ASP A 57 -14.91 -22.08 -10.34
C ASP A 57 -13.95 -23.14 -9.73
N GLY A 58 -12.71 -22.77 -9.48
CA GLY A 58 -11.66 -23.64 -8.92
C GLY A 58 -11.09 -24.69 -9.88
N LYS A 59 -11.55 -24.77 -11.13
CA LYS A 59 -11.13 -25.80 -12.10
C LYS A 59 -9.84 -25.46 -12.81
N GLN A 60 -9.54 -24.17 -12.94
CA GLN A 60 -8.34 -23.70 -13.60
C GLN A 60 -7.40 -23.02 -12.59
N PRO A 61 -6.09 -23.12 -12.75
CA PRO A 61 -5.18 -22.32 -11.95
C PRO A 61 -5.38 -20.83 -12.24
N PHE A 62 -5.16 -19.98 -11.25
CA PHE A 62 -5.24 -18.55 -11.41
C PHE A 62 -3.96 -17.85 -10.92
N PHE A 63 -3.77 -16.65 -11.43
CA PHE A 63 -2.83 -15.67 -10.90
C PHE A 63 -3.59 -14.38 -10.60
N LEU A 64 -3.62 -13.98 -9.33
CA LEU A 64 -4.24 -12.74 -8.88
C LEU A 64 -3.16 -11.77 -8.41
N TYR A 65 -3.08 -10.61 -9.06
CA TYR A 65 -2.21 -9.52 -8.66
C TYR A 65 -3.05 -8.39 -8.07
N ALA A 66 -3.02 -8.27 -6.73
CA ALA A 66 -3.71 -7.21 -5.98
C ALA A 66 -2.68 -6.12 -5.60
N ALA A 67 -2.62 -5.06 -6.38
CA ALA A 67 -1.70 -3.95 -6.18
C ALA A 67 -2.39 -2.84 -5.39
N PHE A 68 -1.99 -2.68 -4.14
CA PHE A 68 -2.50 -1.63 -3.27
C PHE A 68 -1.64 -0.37 -3.37
N THR A 69 -2.27 0.80 -3.31
CA THR A 69 -1.57 2.08 -3.22
C THR A 69 -1.26 2.49 -1.78
N ALA A 70 -2.06 2.06 -0.82
CA ALA A 70 -1.76 2.27 0.59
C ALA A 70 -0.50 1.48 1.01
N PRO A 71 0.33 2.02 1.87
CA PRO A 71 0.24 3.27 2.61
C PRO A 71 0.95 4.48 1.97
N HIS A 72 0.98 4.58 0.63
CA HIS A 72 1.52 5.76 -0.06
C HIS A 72 0.79 7.05 0.37
N ASP A 73 1.47 8.20 0.31
CA ASP A 73 0.84 9.50 0.51
C ASP A 73 -0.24 9.78 -0.57
N PRO A 74 -1.22 10.66 -0.25
CA PRO A 74 -1.41 11.40 0.99
C PRO A 74 -1.74 10.52 2.19
N ARG A 75 -1.38 10.99 3.40
CA ARG A 75 -1.69 10.28 4.65
C ARG A 75 -3.18 10.43 4.95
N GLN A 76 -3.95 9.50 4.48
CA GLN A 76 -5.40 9.45 4.64
C GLN A 76 -5.77 8.10 5.28
N PRO A 77 -5.94 8.04 6.62
CA PRO A 77 -6.40 6.83 7.30
C PRO A 77 -7.72 6.31 6.72
N GLY A 78 -7.84 4.99 6.56
CA GLY A 78 -9.02 4.37 5.98
C GLY A 78 -10.24 4.39 6.90
N PRO A 79 -11.45 4.19 6.37
CA PRO A 79 -12.69 4.17 7.14
C PRO A 79 -12.64 3.15 8.28
N GLY A 80 -12.99 3.60 9.50
CA GLY A 80 -12.97 2.78 10.70
C GLY A 80 -11.60 2.62 11.37
N PHE A 81 -10.53 3.21 10.82
CA PHE A 81 -9.17 3.14 11.32
C PHE A 81 -8.59 4.55 11.49
N PRO A 82 -9.06 5.32 12.47
CA PRO A 82 -8.55 6.67 12.69
C PRO A 82 -7.11 6.65 13.21
N ALA A 83 -6.34 7.66 12.86
CA ALA A 83 -5.00 7.84 13.45
C ALA A 83 -5.12 8.08 14.97
N ASP A 84 -4.31 7.38 15.75
CA ASP A 84 -4.27 7.55 17.21
C ASP A 84 -3.31 8.66 17.60
N TYR A 85 -3.81 9.89 17.60
CA TYR A 85 -3.04 11.05 18.02
C TYR A 85 -2.87 11.15 19.55
N ALA A 86 -3.60 10.36 20.34
CA ALA A 86 -3.43 10.31 21.78
C ALA A 86 -2.23 9.43 22.18
N ASN A 87 -2.04 8.31 21.47
CA ASN A 87 -0.95 7.36 21.70
C ASN A 87 -0.02 7.28 20.47
N ARG A 88 0.53 8.42 20.10
CA ARG A 88 1.42 8.53 18.94
C ARG A 88 2.59 7.55 19.02
N PRO A 89 2.98 6.93 17.91
CA PRO A 89 4.15 6.05 17.87
C PRO A 89 5.44 6.77 18.30
N PRO A 90 6.44 6.03 18.80
CA PRO A 90 7.75 6.61 19.07
C PRO A 90 8.40 7.08 17.75
N LEU A 91 9.32 8.04 17.87
CA LEU A 91 10.16 8.43 16.74
C LEU A 91 11.04 7.26 16.28
N PRO A 92 11.41 7.22 15.00
CA PRO A 92 12.48 6.33 14.56
C PRO A 92 13.76 6.57 15.39
N PRO A 93 14.51 5.52 15.73
CA PRO A 93 15.72 5.67 16.55
C PRO A 93 16.82 6.53 15.89
N ASP A 94 16.77 6.67 14.59
CA ASP A 94 17.64 7.48 13.74
C ASP A 94 16.98 8.77 13.26
N PHE A 95 15.93 9.21 13.95
CA PHE A 95 15.28 10.50 13.67
C PHE A 95 16.28 11.65 13.77
N LEU A 96 16.21 12.55 12.80
CA LEU A 96 16.92 13.84 12.78
C LEU A 96 15.94 14.95 12.38
N PRO A 97 16.08 16.17 12.93
CA PRO A 97 15.25 17.29 12.51
C PRO A 97 15.59 17.82 11.12
N GLN A 98 16.76 17.46 10.60
CA GLN A 98 17.25 17.82 9.27
C GLN A 98 18.25 16.77 8.77
N LEU A 99 18.56 16.83 7.49
CA LEU A 99 19.59 15.97 6.91
C LEU A 99 20.94 16.16 7.63
N PRO A 100 21.69 15.08 7.86
CA PRO A 100 23.03 15.17 8.45
C PRO A 100 24.02 15.89 7.54
N PHE A 101 23.76 15.90 6.24
CA PHE A 101 24.54 16.64 5.23
C PHE A 101 23.65 16.87 3.99
N ASP A 102 23.89 17.96 3.29
CA ASP A 102 23.21 18.21 2.01
C ASP A 102 24.08 17.67 0.86
N ASN A 103 23.54 16.70 0.14
CA ASN A 103 24.16 16.16 -1.08
C ASN A 103 23.51 16.73 -2.36
N GLY A 104 22.65 17.75 -2.20
CA GLY A 104 21.95 18.43 -3.30
C GLY A 104 20.82 17.63 -3.96
N ALA A 105 20.78 16.32 -3.75
CA ALA A 105 19.77 15.44 -4.35
C ALA A 105 18.66 15.06 -3.36
N MET A 106 18.97 14.92 -2.08
CA MET A 106 18.03 14.41 -1.08
C MET A 106 17.06 15.48 -0.60
N SER A 107 17.53 16.71 -0.35
CA SER A 107 16.70 17.82 0.13
C SER A 107 15.68 18.35 -0.90
N GLY A 108 15.96 18.15 -2.20
CA GLY A 108 15.10 18.56 -3.32
C GLY A 108 14.15 17.48 -3.82
N GLY A 109 14.12 16.32 -3.19
CA GLY A 109 13.23 15.22 -3.59
C GLY A 109 11.75 15.57 -3.46
N ARG A 110 10.92 15.14 -4.41
CA ARG A 110 9.47 15.37 -4.42
C ARG A 110 8.80 15.02 -3.08
N ASP A 111 9.19 13.88 -2.52
CA ASP A 111 8.58 13.33 -1.32
C ASP A 111 9.01 14.10 -0.04
N GLU A 112 10.06 14.89 -0.12
CA GLU A 112 10.51 15.73 0.99
C GLU A 112 9.64 16.97 1.18
N ASN A 113 8.81 17.32 0.19
CA ASN A 113 7.80 18.37 0.28
C ASN A 113 6.55 17.96 1.10
N LEU A 114 6.46 16.70 1.56
CA LEU A 114 5.39 16.22 2.44
C LEU A 114 5.41 16.84 3.85
N GLY A 115 6.45 17.56 4.21
CA GLY A 115 6.55 18.27 5.47
C GLY A 115 7.59 19.39 5.44
N ALA A 116 7.42 20.35 6.32
CA ALA A 116 8.33 21.50 6.45
C ALA A 116 9.67 21.10 7.08
N TRP A 117 10.70 21.86 6.79
CA TRP A 117 11.99 21.83 7.48
C TRP A 117 12.07 22.92 8.54
N PRO A 118 12.72 22.71 9.71
CA PRO A 118 13.22 21.43 10.20
C PRO A 118 12.06 20.48 10.53
N ARG A 119 12.30 19.16 10.47
CA ARG A 119 11.33 18.14 10.86
C ARG A 119 11.10 18.22 12.36
N THR A 120 9.89 18.51 12.81
CA THR A 120 9.57 18.49 14.23
C THR A 120 9.15 17.10 14.69
N GLU A 121 9.45 16.74 15.94
CA GLU A 121 9.03 15.46 16.52
C GLU A 121 7.50 15.27 16.44
N ALA A 122 6.74 16.35 16.75
CA ALA A 122 5.29 16.31 16.71
C ALA A 122 4.77 15.96 15.30
N MET A 123 5.29 16.61 14.26
CA MET A 123 4.93 16.35 12.87
C MET A 123 5.24 14.89 12.47
N ILE A 124 6.41 14.38 12.84
CA ILE A 124 6.79 13.00 12.51
C ILE A 124 5.89 12.00 13.23
N ARG A 125 5.60 12.22 14.51
CA ARG A 125 4.69 11.36 15.28
C ARG A 125 3.26 11.37 14.73
N ASP A 126 2.78 12.52 14.24
CA ASP A 126 1.48 12.60 13.59
C ASP A 126 1.46 11.81 12.28
N GLN A 127 2.46 11.98 11.43
CA GLN A 127 2.59 11.21 10.18
C GLN A 127 2.73 9.71 10.42
N LEU A 128 3.43 9.29 11.48
CA LEU A 128 3.54 7.89 11.86
C LEU A 128 2.18 7.33 12.32
N ALA A 129 1.40 8.08 13.10
CA ALA A 129 0.07 7.67 13.52
C ALA A 129 -0.87 7.46 12.33
N GLU A 130 -0.86 8.40 11.38
CA GLU A 130 -1.64 8.29 10.13
C GLU A 130 -1.17 7.10 9.27
N TYR A 131 0.14 6.93 9.13
CA TYR A 131 0.71 5.83 8.37
C TYR A 131 0.33 4.47 8.95
N TYR A 132 0.43 4.28 10.27
CA TYR A 132 0.05 3.02 10.89
C TYR A 132 -1.46 2.74 10.78
N ALA A 133 -2.29 3.77 10.90
CA ALA A 133 -3.73 3.61 10.66
C ALA A 133 -4.05 3.16 9.22
N MET A 134 -3.31 3.66 8.23
CA MET A 134 -3.41 3.18 6.84
C MET A 134 -2.96 1.71 6.71
N VAL A 135 -1.89 1.32 7.41
CA VAL A 135 -1.38 -0.06 7.41
C VAL A 135 -2.38 -1.00 8.09
N GLU A 136 -2.96 -0.62 9.22
CA GLU A 136 -4.00 -1.41 9.90
C GLU A 136 -5.24 -1.61 9.02
N HIS A 137 -5.68 -0.56 8.33
CA HIS A 137 -6.77 -0.68 7.37
C HIS A 137 -6.41 -1.63 6.22
N LEU A 138 -5.19 -1.53 5.67
CA LEU A 138 -4.72 -2.42 4.61
C LEU A 138 -4.65 -3.87 5.10
N ASP A 139 -4.16 -4.12 6.30
CA ASP A 139 -4.10 -5.47 6.90
C ASP A 139 -5.49 -6.07 7.02
N ALA A 140 -6.47 -5.29 7.47
CA ALA A 140 -7.87 -5.73 7.51
C ALA A 140 -8.40 -6.11 6.13
N GLN A 141 -8.04 -5.37 5.07
CA GLN A 141 -8.44 -5.69 3.70
C GLN A 141 -7.76 -6.98 3.20
N ILE A 142 -6.48 -7.18 3.49
CA ILE A 142 -5.77 -8.44 3.20
C ILE A 142 -6.41 -9.60 3.96
N GLY A 143 -6.79 -9.39 5.22
CA GLY A 143 -7.53 -10.36 6.02
C GLY A 143 -8.82 -10.84 5.35
N ARG A 144 -9.58 -9.93 4.71
CA ARG A 144 -10.78 -10.28 3.92
C ARG A 144 -10.46 -11.20 2.74
N LEU A 145 -9.36 -10.95 2.02
CA LEU A 145 -8.90 -11.80 0.90
C LEU A 145 -8.54 -13.21 1.39
N LEU A 146 -7.76 -13.31 2.47
CA LEU A 146 -7.34 -14.59 3.05
C LEU A 146 -8.54 -15.39 3.58
N ALA A 147 -9.48 -14.72 4.24
CA ALA A 147 -10.72 -15.36 4.70
C ALA A 147 -11.55 -15.91 3.53
N THR A 148 -11.64 -15.19 2.43
CA THR A 148 -12.36 -15.64 1.23
C THR A 148 -11.67 -16.81 0.56
N LEU A 149 -10.35 -16.79 0.42
CA LEU A 149 -9.59 -17.95 -0.09
C LEU A 149 -9.88 -19.20 0.75
N LYS A 150 -9.87 -19.06 2.08
CA LYS A 150 -10.18 -20.17 2.99
C LYS A 150 -11.64 -20.64 2.85
N ALA A 151 -12.59 -19.73 2.83
CA ALA A 151 -14.03 -20.06 2.68
C ALA A 151 -14.34 -20.75 1.34
N ARG A 152 -13.60 -20.42 0.29
CA ARG A 152 -13.71 -21.04 -1.04
C ARG A 152 -12.95 -22.38 -1.16
N GLY A 153 -12.24 -22.82 -0.12
CA GLY A 153 -11.43 -24.03 -0.16
C GLY A 153 -10.17 -23.92 -1.08
N LEU A 154 -9.74 -22.69 -1.38
CA LEU A 154 -8.62 -22.44 -2.28
C LEU A 154 -7.29 -22.24 -1.55
N ALA A 155 -7.33 -21.96 -0.24
CA ALA A 155 -6.15 -21.55 0.54
C ALA A 155 -5.06 -22.64 0.56
N ASP A 156 -5.43 -23.92 0.69
CA ASP A 156 -4.48 -25.04 0.80
C ASP A 156 -3.75 -25.35 -0.52
N ASN A 157 -4.21 -24.74 -1.62
CA ASN A 157 -3.59 -24.91 -2.96
C ASN A 157 -3.24 -23.54 -3.59
N THR A 158 -3.00 -22.53 -2.78
CA THR A 158 -2.62 -21.19 -3.24
C THR A 158 -1.32 -20.75 -2.57
N ILE A 159 -0.33 -20.37 -3.36
CA ILE A 159 0.86 -19.67 -2.87
C ILE A 159 0.51 -18.19 -2.79
N ILE A 160 0.75 -17.59 -1.62
CA ILE A 160 0.49 -16.20 -1.34
C ILE A 160 1.82 -15.49 -1.18
N VAL A 161 2.01 -14.39 -1.91
CA VAL A 161 3.19 -13.54 -1.82
C VAL A 161 2.73 -12.14 -1.39
N TYR A 162 3.30 -11.62 -0.32
CA TYR A 162 3.19 -10.25 0.09
C TYR A 162 4.55 -9.56 -0.07
N ALA A 163 4.56 -8.45 -0.79
CA ALA A 163 5.77 -7.69 -1.05
C ALA A 163 5.46 -6.21 -1.17
N ALA A 164 6.47 -5.37 -0.98
CA ALA A 164 6.43 -3.95 -1.31
C ALA A 164 7.57 -3.60 -2.28
N ASP A 165 7.36 -2.55 -3.07
CA ASP A 165 8.34 -2.03 -4.03
C ASP A 165 9.44 -1.21 -3.35
N ASN A 166 9.10 -0.51 -2.27
CA ASN A 166 10.04 0.28 -1.45
C ASN A 166 9.51 0.47 -0.02
N GLY A 167 10.36 0.97 0.86
CA GLY A 167 9.97 1.46 2.17
C GLY A 167 9.77 2.97 2.20
N LEU A 168 9.73 3.57 3.40
CA LEU A 168 9.57 5.01 3.63
C LEU A 168 10.39 5.45 4.84
N ALA A 169 10.94 6.65 4.79
CA ALA A 169 11.79 7.20 5.85
C ALA A 169 11.00 7.59 7.11
N LEU A 170 9.92 8.35 6.96
CA LEU A 170 9.04 8.78 8.06
C LEU A 170 9.78 9.37 9.26
N GLY A 171 10.79 10.21 9.00
CA GLY A 171 11.62 10.85 10.01
C GLY A 171 13.02 10.28 10.16
N SER A 172 13.27 9.06 9.70
CA SER A 172 14.62 8.48 9.67
C SER A 172 15.58 9.37 8.88
N HIS A 173 16.72 9.70 9.45
CA HIS A 173 17.75 10.58 8.85
C HIS A 173 17.21 11.97 8.44
N GLY A 174 16.10 12.42 9.00
CA GLY A 174 15.44 13.67 8.63
C GLY A 174 14.65 13.63 7.33
N LEU A 175 14.46 12.45 6.74
CA LEU A 175 13.74 12.25 5.48
C LEU A 175 12.28 11.83 5.73
N LEU A 176 11.41 12.11 4.76
CA LEU A 176 10.02 11.63 4.74
C LEU A 176 9.79 10.57 3.68
N GLY A 177 10.50 10.69 2.58
CA GLY A 177 10.30 9.92 1.37
C GLY A 177 11.07 8.61 1.31
N LYS A 178 11.29 8.15 0.09
CA LYS A 178 11.90 6.87 -0.26
C LYS A 178 13.04 6.98 -1.27
N GLN A 179 13.31 8.19 -1.75
CA GLN A 179 14.29 8.42 -2.82
C GLN A 179 15.72 8.45 -2.28
N SER A 180 16.09 7.43 -1.52
CA SER A 180 17.40 7.29 -0.90
C SER A 180 17.84 5.82 -0.90
N VAL A 181 19.13 5.58 -0.63
CA VAL A 181 19.72 4.24 -0.53
C VAL A 181 19.79 3.71 0.91
N PHE A 182 19.14 4.39 1.85
CA PHE A 182 19.08 3.94 3.23
C PHE A 182 18.17 2.71 3.39
N GLU A 183 18.38 1.95 4.46
CA GLU A 183 17.62 0.74 4.80
C GLU A 183 16.11 0.98 4.82
N HIS A 184 15.64 2.14 5.32
CA HIS A 184 14.22 2.47 5.34
C HIS A 184 13.57 2.50 3.95
N SER A 185 14.34 2.74 2.90
CA SER A 185 13.87 2.71 1.50
C SER A 185 14.10 1.38 0.82
N MET A 186 15.24 0.74 1.09
CA MET A 186 15.71 -0.45 0.36
C MET A 186 15.24 -1.76 0.96
N ARG A 187 15.08 -1.84 2.29
CA ARG A 187 14.66 -3.04 2.99
C ARG A 187 13.14 -3.13 3.02
N THR A 188 12.59 -3.85 2.08
CA THR A 188 11.14 -4.04 1.93
C THR A 188 10.68 -5.38 2.50
N PRO A 189 9.42 -5.48 2.96
CA PRO A 189 8.86 -6.76 3.37
C PRO A 189 8.73 -7.70 2.16
N PHE A 190 9.07 -8.95 2.39
CA PHE A 190 8.78 -10.04 1.46
C PHE A 190 8.36 -11.26 2.27
N ILE A 191 7.11 -11.66 2.13
CA ILE A 191 6.53 -12.81 2.83
C ILE A 191 5.94 -13.74 1.78
N ILE A 192 6.28 -15.02 1.87
CA ILE A 192 5.71 -16.04 1.01
C ILE A 192 5.19 -17.19 1.88
N GLY A 193 4.01 -17.69 1.55
CA GLY A 193 3.39 -18.81 2.25
C GLY A 193 2.52 -19.63 1.32
N GLY A 194 2.28 -20.88 1.67
CA GLY A 194 1.43 -21.79 0.90
C GLY A 194 2.01 -23.20 0.76
N PRO A 195 1.39 -24.04 -0.05
CA PRO A 195 1.81 -25.43 -0.21
C PRO A 195 3.26 -25.54 -0.73
N GLY A 196 4.05 -26.37 -0.06
CA GLY A 196 5.45 -26.60 -0.41
C GLY A 196 6.44 -25.50 0.02
N ILE A 197 5.97 -24.43 0.64
CA ILE A 197 6.83 -23.38 1.21
C ILE A 197 7.23 -23.77 2.64
N PRO A 198 8.53 -23.83 2.98
CA PRO A 198 8.99 -24.09 4.35
C PRO A 198 8.49 -23.00 5.33
N LYS A 199 8.24 -23.43 6.58
CA LYS A 199 7.88 -22.51 7.68
C LYS A 199 9.11 -21.90 8.30
#